data_920abcc3d5be17fd72f1e1b2850cbbe4
#
_entry.id   920abcc3d5be17fd72f1e1b2850cbbe4
#
_cell.length_a   1.000
_cell.length_b   1.000
_cell.length_c   1.000
_cell.angle_alpha   90.00
_cell.angle_beta   90.00
_cell.angle_gamma   90.00
#
_symmetry.space_group_name_H-M   'P 1'
#
loop_
_entity.id
_entity.type
_entity.pdbx_description
1 polymer ?
#
loop_
_entity_poly.entity_id
_entity_poly.type
_entity_poly.pdbx_seq_one_letter_code
_entity_poly.pdbx_strand_id
1 'polypeptide(L)'
;MGIKVYHRDNPSLYLPLISKDARFVVWPGVGAWTANMNYVRMEAGEANVPHVHKGSEDTIFILEGKGTIKDLDHDRALPFEAGDAIHVPVGLRHAVCADRGSPVVSVGGPAPADLHLLRAVGALPKDATAPAL
;
A
#
# COMPACT_ATOMS: atom_id res chain seq x y z
N MET A 1 6.37 -25.80 5.98
CA MET A 1 6.51 -24.33 5.88
C MET A 1 6.48 -23.74 7.26
N GLY A 2 7.25 -22.72 7.52
CA GLY A 2 7.35 -22.11 8.84
C GLY A 2 7.28 -20.61 8.79
N ILE A 3 7.40 -20.00 9.96
CA ILE A 3 7.45 -18.55 10.09
C ILE A 3 8.71 -18.04 9.39
N LYS A 4 8.57 -16.92 8.67
CA LYS A 4 9.69 -16.22 8.05
C LYS A 4 9.69 -14.77 8.51
N VAL A 5 10.89 -14.20 8.61
CA VAL A 5 11.10 -12.80 9.01
C VAL A 5 11.69 -12.05 7.81
N TYR A 6 11.08 -10.95 7.45
CA TYR A 6 11.53 -10.09 6.36
C TYR A 6 11.93 -8.73 6.92
N HIS A 7 12.78 -8.01 6.18
CA HIS A 7 13.24 -6.70 6.59
C HIS A 7 12.94 -5.65 5.50
N ARG A 8 12.57 -4.46 5.90
CA ARG A 8 12.23 -3.37 4.99
C ARG A 8 13.39 -2.97 4.05
N ASP A 9 14.63 -3.22 4.45
CA ASP A 9 15.80 -2.88 3.63
C ASP A 9 16.12 -3.94 2.57
N ASN A 10 15.42 -5.07 2.60
CA ASN A 10 15.56 -6.15 1.63
C ASN A 10 14.23 -6.53 1.00
N PRO A 11 13.47 -5.58 0.44
CA PRO A 11 12.22 -5.90 -0.22
C PRO A 11 12.51 -6.63 -1.54
N SER A 12 11.62 -7.54 -1.93
CA SER A 12 11.73 -8.21 -3.22
C SER A 12 11.05 -7.45 -4.35
N LEU A 13 10.31 -6.39 -4.04
CA LEU A 13 9.61 -5.60 -5.03
C LEU A 13 9.54 -4.13 -4.59
N TYR A 14 9.81 -3.23 -5.54
CA TYR A 14 9.50 -1.80 -5.44
C TYR A 14 8.40 -1.46 -6.44
N LEU A 15 7.44 -0.61 -6.05
CA LEU A 15 6.38 -0.14 -6.94
C LEU A 15 6.40 1.39 -7.04
N PRO A 16 7.17 1.95 -8.00
CA PRO A 16 7.25 3.40 -8.18
C PRO A 16 5.92 4.07 -8.50
N LEU A 17 4.95 3.31 -9.02
CA LEU A 17 3.60 3.81 -9.28
C LEU A 17 2.89 4.28 -8.01
N ILE A 18 3.14 3.60 -6.89
CA ILE A 18 2.56 3.98 -5.59
C ILE A 18 3.33 5.15 -4.99
N SER A 19 4.65 5.01 -4.91
CA SER A 19 5.59 6.04 -4.46
C SER A 19 6.98 5.68 -4.94
N LYS A 20 7.88 6.65 -5.02
CA LYS A 20 9.29 6.40 -5.36
C LYS A 20 9.93 5.38 -4.43
N ASP A 21 9.50 5.32 -3.18
CA ASP A 21 10.01 4.38 -2.17
C ASP A 21 8.85 3.57 -1.58
N ALA A 22 8.19 2.81 -2.42
CA ALA A 22 7.16 1.84 -2.02
C ALA A 22 7.74 0.44 -2.07
N ARG A 23 7.96 -0.15 -0.90
CA ARG A 23 8.60 -1.46 -0.74
C ARG A 23 7.57 -2.51 -0.37
N PHE A 24 7.50 -3.57 -1.17
CA PHE A 24 6.66 -4.73 -0.87
C PHE A 24 7.50 -5.74 -0.11
N VAL A 25 7.23 -5.87 1.18
CA VAL A 25 8.02 -6.68 2.11
C VAL A 25 7.40 -8.06 2.28
N VAL A 26 6.09 -8.11 2.57
CA VAL A 26 5.31 -9.36 2.66
C VAL A 26 4.18 -9.24 1.63
N TRP A 27 4.19 -10.13 0.65
CA TRP A 27 3.29 -10.05 -0.50
C TRP A 27 3.27 -11.40 -1.24
N PRO A 28 2.44 -11.60 -2.26
CA PRO A 28 2.36 -12.88 -2.98
C PRO A 28 3.69 -13.41 -3.51
N GLY A 29 4.60 -12.52 -3.93
CA GLY A 29 5.92 -12.93 -4.42
C GLY A 29 6.79 -13.66 -3.40
N VAL A 30 6.50 -13.52 -2.12
CA VAL A 30 7.13 -14.31 -1.04
C VAL A 30 6.18 -15.32 -0.42
N GLY A 31 5.01 -15.54 -1.04
CA GLY A 31 4.05 -16.58 -0.63
C GLY A 31 2.92 -16.09 0.27
N ALA A 32 2.76 -14.80 0.48
CA ALA A 32 1.69 -14.21 1.29
C ALA A 32 0.56 -13.71 0.39
N TRP A 33 -0.60 -14.38 0.41
CA TRP A 33 -1.70 -14.11 -0.50
C TRP A 33 -2.87 -13.37 0.14
N THR A 34 -3.13 -13.61 1.43
CA THR A 34 -4.29 -13.04 2.13
C THR A 34 -3.91 -11.84 3.00
N ALA A 35 -2.64 -11.56 3.14
CA ALA A 35 -2.11 -10.43 3.87
C ALA A 35 -1.00 -9.77 3.07
N ASN A 36 -0.79 -8.49 3.30
CA ASN A 36 0.24 -7.72 2.62
C ASN A 36 0.85 -6.72 3.59
N MET A 37 2.17 -6.59 3.57
CA MET A 37 2.86 -5.59 4.37
C MET A 37 3.80 -4.81 3.45
N ASN A 38 3.41 -3.58 3.18
CA ASN A 38 4.23 -2.61 2.48
C ASN A 38 4.90 -1.68 3.47
N TYR A 39 6.07 -1.20 3.14
CA TYR A 39 6.73 -0.09 3.81
C TYR A 39 6.87 1.02 2.77
N VAL A 40 6.24 2.16 3.01
CA VAL A 40 6.20 3.26 2.04
C VAL A 40 6.76 4.52 2.69
N ARG A 41 7.76 5.11 2.06
CA ARG A 41 8.28 6.42 2.44
C ARG A 41 7.95 7.41 1.34
N MET A 42 7.20 8.44 1.68
CA MET A 42 6.89 9.54 0.78
C MET A 42 7.72 10.75 1.18
N GLU A 43 8.27 11.42 0.18
CA GLU A 43 8.92 12.70 0.40
C GLU A 43 7.89 13.79 0.75
N ALA A 44 8.35 14.84 1.41
CA ALA A 44 7.49 15.99 1.69
C ALA A 44 6.83 16.51 0.42
N GLY A 45 5.51 16.67 0.44
CA GLY A 45 4.72 17.14 -0.70
C GLY A 45 4.43 16.08 -1.76
N GLU A 46 4.93 14.87 -1.62
CA GLU A 46 4.66 13.80 -2.58
C GLU A 46 3.21 13.32 -2.45
N ALA A 47 2.61 12.95 -3.58
CA ALA A 47 1.29 12.33 -3.61
C ALA A 47 1.35 11.08 -4.49
N ASN A 48 0.67 10.01 -4.09
CA ASN A 48 0.57 8.87 -4.98
C ASN A 48 -0.54 9.09 -6.04
N VAL A 49 -0.47 8.29 -7.10
CA VAL A 49 -1.47 8.34 -8.15
C VAL A 49 -2.81 7.83 -7.60
N PRO A 50 -3.94 8.53 -7.86
CA PRO A 50 -5.25 8.02 -7.49
C PRO A 50 -5.46 6.60 -8.00
N HIS A 51 -5.90 5.71 -7.13
CA HIS A 51 -6.03 4.29 -7.48
C HIS A 51 -7.14 3.61 -6.69
N VAL A 52 -7.48 2.42 -7.14
CA VAL A 52 -8.51 1.56 -6.58
C VAL A 52 -7.90 0.19 -6.34
N HIS A 53 -8.21 -0.41 -5.19
CA HIS A 53 -7.92 -1.82 -4.94
C HIS A 53 -9.18 -2.64 -5.18
N LYS A 54 -9.21 -3.36 -6.30
CA LYS A 54 -10.35 -4.21 -6.67
C LYS A 54 -10.31 -5.48 -5.84
N GLY A 55 -11.37 -5.72 -5.08
CA GLY A 55 -11.47 -6.93 -4.26
C GLY A 55 -10.64 -6.91 -2.98
N SER A 56 -10.06 -5.78 -2.62
CA SER A 56 -9.26 -5.62 -1.41
C SER A 56 -9.66 -4.37 -0.66
N GLU A 57 -9.70 -4.45 0.66
CA GLU A 57 -9.65 -3.26 1.50
C GLU A 57 -8.20 -2.95 1.84
N ASP A 58 -7.91 -1.71 2.17
CA ASP A 58 -6.56 -1.28 2.51
C ASP A 58 -6.51 -0.76 3.93
N THR A 59 -5.43 -1.05 4.64
CA THR A 59 -5.14 -0.44 5.93
C THR A 59 -3.74 0.12 5.90
N ILE A 60 -3.61 1.35 6.39
CA ILE A 60 -2.36 2.10 6.36
C ILE A 60 -2.14 2.67 7.75
N PHE A 61 -1.05 2.31 8.40
CA PHE A 61 -0.67 2.88 9.69
C PHE A 61 0.46 3.89 9.47
N ILE A 62 0.28 5.09 9.97
CA ILE A 62 1.24 6.19 9.81
C ILE A 62 2.26 6.12 10.95
N LEU A 63 3.51 5.83 10.61
CA LEU A 63 4.60 5.79 11.58
C LEU A 63 5.19 7.16 11.83
N GLU A 64 5.33 7.97 10.77
CA GLU A 64 5.95 9.29 10.83
C GLU A 64 5.26 10.25 9.87
N GLY A 65 5.23 11.52 10.22
CA GLY A 65 4.76 12.59 9.36
C GLY A 65 3.26 12.83 9.44
N LYS A 66 2.79 13.70 8.56
CA LYS A 66 1.39 14.08 8.44
C LYS A 66 1.05 14.40 7.00
N GLY A 67 -0.24 14.31 6.69
CA GLY A 67 -0.71 14.54 5.34
C GLY A 67 -2.21 14.49 5.24
N THR A 68 -2.69 14.16 4.06
CA THR A 68 -4.11 14.08 3.73
C THR A 68 -4.38 12.85 2.91
N ILE A 69 -5.43 12.11 3.27
CA ILE A 69 -5.98 11.03 2.44
C ILE A 69 -7.21 11.58 1.70
N LYS A 70 -7.21 11.44 0.38
CA LYS A 70 -8.33 11.88 -0.46
C LYS A 70 -9.24 10.70 -0.74
N ASP A 71 -10.51 10.87 -0.37
CA ASP A 71 -11.61 9.99 -0.74
C ASP A 71 -12.26 10.58 -1.99
N LEU A 72 -11.89 10.06 -3.15
CA LEU A 72 -12.28 10.64 -4.43
C LEU A 72 -13.69 10.26 -4.86
N ASP A 73 -14.26 9.20 -4.29
CA ASP A 73 -15.65 8.80 -4.57
C ASP A 73 -16.66 9.66 -3.81
N HIS A 74 -16.23 10.26 -2.69
CA HIS A 74 -17.10 11.09 -1.86
C HIS A 74 -16.68 12.56 -1.84
N ASP A 75 -15.67 12.94 -2.63
CA ASP A 75 -15.11 14.29 -2.70
C ASP A 75 -14.74 14.84 -1.31
N ARG A 76 -13.99 14.03 -0.56
CA ARG A 76 -13.55 14.37 0.79
C ARG A 76 -12.04 14.27 0.90
N ALA A 77 -11.48 15.08 1.78
CA ALA A 77 -10.08 15.01 2.18
C ALA A 77 -10.00 14.97 3.69
N LEU A 78 -9.32 13.96 4.25
CA LEU A 78 -9.18 13.79 5.69
C LEU A 78 -7.71 13.92 6.08
N PRO A 79 -7.40 14.74 7.09
CA PRO A 79 -6.04 14.86 7.57
C PRO A 79 -5.63 13.59 8.35
N PHE A 80 -4.35 13.28 8.29
CA PHE A 80 -3.76 12.22 9.12
C PHE A 80 -2.42 12.69 9.68
N GLU A 81 -2.00 12.05 10.76
CA GLU A 81 -0.70 12.26 11.40
C GLU A 81 -0.15 10.94 11.93
N ALA A 82 1.09 10.96 12.39
CA ALA A 82 1.71 9.78 13.00
C ALA A 82 0.83 9.23 14.12
N GLY A 83 0.66 7.90 14.11
CA GLY A 83 -0.21 7.20 15.04
C GLY A 83 -1.61 6.91 14.50
N ASP A 84 -2.01 7.54 13.40
CA ASP A 84 -3.30 7.27 12.77
C ASP A 84 -3.27 5.98 11.96
N ALA A 85 -4.38 5.27 11.99
CA ALA A 85 -4.65 4.15 11.11
C ALA A 85 -5.75 4.55 10.13
N ILE A 86 -5.48 4.36 8.84
CA ILE A 86 -6.41 4.68 7.76
C ILE A 86 -7.02 3.37 7.28
N HIS A 87 -8.33 3.34 7.13
CA HIS A 87 -9.05 2.22 6.50
C HIS A 87 -9.68 2.71 5.20
N VAL A 88 -9.34 2.06 4.10
CA VAL A 88 -9.92 2.31 2.78
C VAL A 88 -10.81 1.13 2.41
N PRO A 89 -12.12 1.34 2.30
CA PRO A 89 -13.04 0.26 1.90
C PRO A 89 -12.72 -0.32 0.53
N VAL A 90 -13.20 -1.53 0.28
CA VAL A 90 -13.02 -2.21 -1.00
C VAL A 90 -13.53 -1.34 -2.14
N GLY A 91 -12.70 -1.19 -3.17
CA GLY A 91 -13.09 -0.52 -4.41
C GLY A 91 -13.18 1.00 -4.35
N LEU A 92 -12.79 1.62 -3.24
CA LEU A 92 -12.85 3.08 -3.10
C LEU A 92 -11.63 3.74 -3.74
N ARG A 93 -11.88 4.72 -4.61
CA ARG A 93 -10.81 5.48 -5.27
C ARG A 93 -10.21 6.50 -4.29
N HIS A 94 -8.92 6.44 -4.13
CA HIS A 94 -8.23 7.26 -3.12
C HIS A 94 -6.82 7.65 -3.54
N ALA A 95 -6.24 8.60 -2.82
CA ALA A 95 -4.84 9.00 -2.95
C ALA A 95 -4.30 9.50 -1.62
N VAL A 96 -3.07 9.15 -1.32
CA VAL A 96 -2.35 9.62 -0.13
C VAL A 96 -1.45 10.79 -0.53
N CYS A 97 -1.47 11.86 0.25
CA CYS A 97 -0.65 13.05 0.01
C CYS A 97 0.11 13.42 1.28
N ALA A 98 1.42 13.49 1.18
CA ALA A 98 2.26 14.02 2.27
C ALA A 98 2.19 15.54 2.28
N ASP A 99 2.10 16.15 3.46
CA ASP A 99 2.12 17.60 3.59
C ASP A 99 3.47 18.16 3.13
N ARG A 100 3.47 19.42 2.74
CA ARG A 100 4.70 20.16 2.46
C ARG A 100 5.54 20.25 3.73
N GLY A 101 6.82 19.88 3.61
CA GLY A 101 7.74 19.88 4.74
C GLY A 101 7.59 18.68 5.69
N SER A 102 6.74 17.71 5.36
CA SER A 102 6.53 16.53 6.22
C SER A 102 6.64 15.24 5.40
N PRO A 103 7.80 14.59 5.36
CA PRO A 103 7.89 13.23 4.84
C PRO A 103 6.97 12.29 5.64
N VAL A 104 6.40 11.31 4.98
CA VAL A 104 5.47 10.34 5.58
C VAL A 104 6.07 8.96 5.47
N VAL A 105 6.06 8.21 6.58
CA VAL A 105 6.39 6.79 6.60
C VAL A 105 5.17 6.03 7.05
N SER A 106 4.78 5.04 6.26
CA SER A 106 3.60 4.23 6.54
C SER A 106 3.87 2.75 6.31
N VAL A 107 3.08 1.93 6.99
CA VAL A 107 3.08 0.47 6.81
C VAL A 107 1.65 -0.01 6.67
N GLY A 108 1.47 -1.12 5.99
CA GLY A 108 0.17 -1.73 5.74
C GLY A 108 0.07 -2.26 4.32
N GLY A 109 -1.13 -2.39 3.84
CA GLY A 109 -1.35 -2.82 2.47
C GLY A 109 -2.73 -3.45 2.28
N PRO A 110 -3.09 -3.70 1.01
CA PRO A 110 -4.35 -4.35 0.68
C PRO A 110 -4.45 -5.76 1.24
N ALA A 111 -5.63 -6.12 1.73
CA ALA A 111 -5.95 -7.47 2.18
C ALA A 111 -7.30 -7.90 1.60
N PRO A 112 -7.38 -9.04 0.90
CA PRO A 112 -6.24 -9.83 0.42
C PRO A 112 -5.31 -9.02 -0.48
N ALA A 113 -4.15 -9.55 -0.82
CA ALA A 113 -3.23 -8.85 -1.71
C ALA A 113 -3.91 -8.44 -3.01
N ASP A 114 -3.57 -7.26 -3.54
CA ASP A 114 -4.15 -6.73 -4.78
C ASP A 114 -3.53 -7.41 -6.00
N LEU A 115 -4.05 -8.57 -6.36
CA LEU A 115 -3.54 -9.35 -7.50
C LEU A 115 -3.74 -8.61 -8.82
N HIS A 116 -4.82 -7.84 -8.93
CA HIS A 116 -5.10 -7.08 -10.15
C HIS A 116 -3.98 -6.06 -10.43
N LEU A 117 -3.61 -5.30 -9.42
CA LEU A 117 -2.51 -4.33 -9.54
C LEU A 117 -1.18 -5.03 -9.83
N LEU A 118 -0.86 -6.08 -9.08
CA LEU A 118 0.41 -6.79 -9.22
C LEU A 118 0.55 -7.44 -10.61
N ARG A 119 -0.53 -7.93 -11.18
CA ARG A 119 -0.55 -8.45 -12.56
C ARG A 119 -0.38 -7.31 -13.58
N ALA A 120 -1.08 -6.20 -13.36
CA ALA A 120 -1.05 -5.06 -14.27
C ALA A 120 0.34 -4.45 -14.39
N VAL A 121 1.13 -4.43 -13.31
CA VAL A 121 2.52 -3.91 -13.33
C VAL A 121 3.55 -5.00 -13.65
N GLY A 122 3.13 -6.23 -13.92
CA GLY A 122 4.04 -7.32 -14.28
C GLY A 122 4.77 -7.95 -13.10
N ALA A 123 4.39 -7.65 -11.86
CA ALA A 123 5.01 -8.22 -10.67
C ALA A 123 4.59 -9.67 -10.41
N LEU A 124 3.43 -10.07 -10.94
CA LEU A 124 2.94 -11.44 -10.93
C LEU A 124 2.54 -11.87 -12.34
N PRO A 125 2.60 -13.19 -12.67
CA PRO A 125 2.05 -13.71 -13.90
C PRO A 125 0.56 -13.38 -14.05
N LYS A 126 0.09 -13.22 -15.28
CA LYS A 126 -1.32 -12.85 -15.56
C LYS A 126 -2.32 -13.88 -15.05
N ASP A 127 -1.92 -15.14 -14.93
CA ASP A 127 -2.72 -16.27 -14.48
C ASP A 127 -2.48 -16.63 -13.01
N ALA A 128 -1.65 -15.86 -12.29
CA ALA A 128 -1.38 -16.14 -10.88
C ALA A 128 -2.65 -16.01 -10.06
N THR A 129 -2.91 -17.00 -9.23
CA THR A 129 -4.05 -17.05 -8.30
C THR A 129 -3.59 -17.51 -6.93
N ALA A 130 -4.33 -17.10 -5.90
CA ALA A 130 -4.06 -17.57 -4.57
C ALA A 130 -4.25 -19.09 -4.49
N PRO A 131 -3.40 -19.81 -3.73
CA PRO A 131 -3.59 -21.24 -3.49
C PRO A 131 -4.93 -21.48 -2.80
N ALA A 132 -5.51 -22.66 -3.05
CA ALA A 132 -6.67 -23.11 -2.29
C ALA A 132 -6.28 -23.30 -0.81
N LEU A 133 -7.13 -22.82 0.09
CA LEU A 133 -6.94 -22.96 1.53
C LEU A 133 -7.54 -24.26 2.04
#